data_25480c7103cb77c5da2bb2217d9791d1
#
_entry.id   25480c7103cb77c5da2bb2217d9791d1
#
_cell.length_a   1.000
_cell.length_b   1.000
_cell.length_c   1.000
_cell.angle_alpha   90.00
_cell.angle_beta   90.00
_cell.angle_gamma   90.00
#
_symmetry.space_group_name_H-M   'P 1'
#
loop_
_entity.id
_entity.type
_entity.pdbx_description
1 polymer ?
#
loop_
_entity_poly.entity_id
_entity_poly.type
_entity_poly.pdbx_seq_one_letter_code
_entity_poly.pdbx_strand_id
1 'polypeptide(L)'
;VLATSARRSIFGYRSMVYAMAGIGVVSFIVYGHHMFTSGMSPTLRFVTMLTTMLVAVPTGIKIFNWLKTMHGGSLVYRTHTLWTLGFLVTFTLGGISGMFFPSIAMDLHLHESYFVVAHFHYVLVGGTVFGFYAAIYYWFPKMSGKMLDEKLGVLHFLVGFISYNALFWPMHRLGVWGMARRHHTYFVTTEEAMGALPIEAAGWNMFISVSAFIFFFSNFIMVANMIKSLIRGQDAPADPWGGWSFEWMTTSPPPTPSFDPHNLPVLTDANEHIANEPGTLSKLFNLSLIHISE
;
A
#
# COMPACT_ATOMS: atom_id res chain seq x y z
N VAL A 1 -2.65 7.28 -9.10
CA VAL A 1 -3.12 5.98 -9.57
C VAL A 1 -4.60 5.77 -9.23
N LEU A 2 -5.01 5.79 -7.94
CA LEU A 2 -6.38 5.47 -7.54
C LEU A 2 -7.43 6.41 -8.16
N ALA A 3 -7.17 7.72 -8.18
CA ALA A 3 -8.06 8.72 -8.77
C ALA A 3 -8.31 8.44 -10.26
N THR A 4 -7.25 8.22 -11.03
CA THR A 4 -7.33 7.85 -12.45
C THR A 4 -8.09 6.54 -12.64
N SER A 5 -7.76 5.51 -11.83
CA SER A 5 -8.43 4.20 -11.90
C SER A 5 -9.92 4.27 -11.54
N ALA A 6 -10.30 5.17 -10.62
CA ALA A 6 -11.68 5.38 -10.21
C ALA A 6 -12.42 6.39 -11.10
N ARG A 7 -11.73 7.04 -12.04
CA ARG A 7 -12.24 8.12 -12.90
C ARG A 7 -12.92 9.22 -12.07
N ARG A 8 -12.26 9.62 -10.97
CA ARG A 8 -12.73 10.66 -10.05
C ARG A 8 -11.55 11.41 -9.42
N SER A 9 -11.77 12.69 -9.09
CA SER A 9 -10.86 13.45 -8.25
C SER A 9 -10.77 12.83 -6.84
N ILE A 10 -9.62 13.01 -6.18
CA ILE A 10 -9.44 12.55 -4.81
C ILE A 10 -10.43 13.26 -3.89
N PHE A 11 -11.24 12.46 -3.18
CA PHE A 11 -12.14 13.00 -2.16
C PHE A 11 -11.32 13.57 -0.99
N GLY A 12 -11.71 14.77 -0.55
CA GLY A 12 -11.10 15.40 0.61
C GLY A 12 -9.62 15.74 0.42
N TYR A 13 -9.23 16.36 -0.70
CA TYR A 13 -7.84 16.70 -1.00
C TYR A 13 -7.15 17.45 0.16
N ARG A 14 -7.79 18.49 0.74
CA ARG A 14 -7.24 19.26 1.85
C ARG A 14 -7.06 18.39 3.09
N SER A 15 -8.05 17.58 3.46
CA SER A 15 -7.95 16.66 4.61
C SER A 15 -6.87 15.61 4.40
N MET A 16 -6.65 15.14 3.15
CA MET A 16 -5.55 14.24 2.81
C MET A 16 -4.18 14.90 3.04
N VAL A 17 -4.00 16.15 2.60
CA VAL A 17 -2.75 16.91 2.80
C VAL A 17 -2.47 17.12 4.28
N TYR A 18 -3.47 17.57 5.05
CA TYR A 18 -3.32 17.76 6.49
C TYR A 18 -3.06 16.45 7.24
N ALA A 19 -3.69 15.35 6.81
CA ALA A 19 -3.44 14.03 7.39
C ALA A 19 -1.99 13.58 7.14
N MET A 20 -1.45 13.78 5.94
CA MET A 20 -0.04 13.46 5.64
C MET A 20 0.92 14.30 6.48
N ALA A 21 0.70 15.61 6.58
CA ALA A 21 1.50 16.48 7.43
C ALA A 21 1.40 16.09 8.91
N GLY A 22 0.19 15.78 9.38
CA GLY A 22 -0.06 15.32 10.75
C GLY A 22 0.69 14.02 11.09
N ILE A 23 0.65 13.01 10.18
CA ILE A 23 1.44 11.77 10.35
C ILE A 23 2.93 12.13 10.44
N GLY A 24 3.45 12.99 9.55
CA GLY A 24 4.84 13.38 9.55
C GLY A 24 5.28 13.95 10.91
N VAL A 25 4.51 14.91 11.46
CA VAL A 25 4.81 15.54 12.75
C VAL A 25 4.71 14.54 13.91
N VAL A 26 3.61 13.78 13.99
CA VAL A 26 3.37 12.87 15.12
C VAL A 26 4.38 11.71 15.10
N SER A 27 4.82 11.25 13.93
CA SER A 27 5.80 10.16 13.80
C SER A 27 7.13 10.42 14.50
N PHE A 28 7.55 11.67 14.65
CA PHE A 28 8.75 12.01 15.42
C PHE A 28 8.62 11.76 16.93
N ILE A 29 7.40 11.67 17.44
CA ILE A 29 7.15 11.59 18.90
C ILE A 29 6.86 10.14 19.31
N VAL A 30 6.41 9.28 18.37
CA VAL A 30 5.87 7.96 18.71
C VAL A 30 6.89 6.82 18.77
N TYR A 31 8.14 7.03 18.39
CA TYR A 31 9.16 5.96 18.35
C TYR A 31 9.31 5.23 19.70
N GLY A 32 8.96 5.87 20.80
CA GLY A 32 9.05 5.31 22.16
C GLY A 32 8.16 4.08 22.40
N HIS A 33 7.19 3.79 21.53
CA HIS A 33 6.41 2.56 21.65
C HIS A 33 7.22 1.27 21.40
N HIS A 34 8.41 1.38 20.82
CA HIS A 34 9.37 0.27 20.71
C HIS A 34 10.21 0.07 21.98
N MET A 35 9.99 0.89 23.01
CA MET A 35 10.83 0.94 24.20
C MET A 35 10.08 0.62 25.50
N PHE A 36 8.86 0.12 25.43
CA PHE A 36 8.05 -0.17 26.63
C PHE A 36 8.70 -1.16 27.61
N THR A 37 9.57 -2.04 27.10
CA THR A 37 10.32 -3.03 27.88
C THR A 37 11.75 -2.59 28.26
N SER A 38 12.17 -1.37 27.89
CA SER A 38 13.54 -0.87 28.09
C SER A 38 13.79 -0.16 29.44
N GLY A 39 12.89 -0.31 30.41
CA GLY A 39 13.01 0.41 31.70
C GLY A 39 12.45 1.84 31.70
N MET A 40 11.66 2.20 30.69
CA MET A 40 10.98 3.50 30.58
C MET A 40 10.07 3.75 31.80
N SER A 41 10.04 5.00 32.33
CA SER A 41 9.18 5.36 33.45
C SER A 41 7.69 5.19 33.12
N PRO A 42 6.83 4.90 34.10
CA PRO A 42 5.39 4.72 33.87
C PRO A 42 4.73 5.92 33.20
N THR A 43 5.11 7.15 33.61
CA THR A 43 4.58 8.38 33.00
C THR A 43 4.94 8.48 31.52
N LEU A 44 6.20 8.20 31.17
CA LEU A 44 6.65 8.27 29.77
C LEU A 44 6.00 7.17 28.93
N ARG A 45 5.83 5.95 29.47
CA ARG A 45 5.06 4.89 28.82
C ARG A 45 3.63 5.34 28.48
N PHE A 46 2.95 5.97 29.45
CA PHE A 46 1.59 6.46 29.26
C PHE A 46 1.51 7.54 28.18
N VAL A 47 2.39 8.53 28.21
CA VAL A 47 2.46 9.59 27.18
C VAL A 47 2.72 8.99 25.80
N THR A 48 3.68 8.09 25.70
CA THR A 48 4.02 7.41 24.43
C THR A 48 2.86 6.56 23.91
N MET A 49 2.13 5.88 24.79
CA MET A 49 0.91 5.15 24.45
C MET A 49 -0.12 6.07 23.78
N LEU A 50 -0.44 7.22 24.42
CA LEU A 50 -1.42 8.16 23.90
C LEU A 50 -0.99 8.78 22.57
N THR A 51 0.26 9.22 22.47
CA THR A 51 0.78 9.81 21.22
C THR A 51 0.81 8.82 20.08
N THR A 52 1.11 7.56 20.37
CA THR A 52 1.08 6.48 19.36
C THR A 52 -0.35 6.18 18.89
N MET A 53 -1.32 6.13 19.77
CA MET A 53 -2.73 5.97 19.38
C MET A 53 -3.22 7.12 18.49
N LEU A 54 -2.71 8.32 18.70
CA LEU A 54 -3.08 9.51 17.91
C LEU A 54 -2.74 9.35 16.41
N VAL A 55 -1.72 8.57 16.04
CA VAL A 55 -1.36 8.31 14.62
C VAL A 55 -2.49 7.62 13.86
N ALA A 56 -3.33 6.86 14.53
CA ALA A 56 -4.46 6.18 13.90
C ALA A 56 -5.48 7.16 13.28
N VAL A 57 -5.64 8.35 13.86
CA VAL A 57 -6.61 9.34 13.40
C VAL A 57 -6.29 9.84 11.99
N PRO A 58 -5.12 10.47 11.72
CA PRO A 58 -4.80 10.93 10.37
C PRO A 58 -4.64 9.77 9.37
N THR A 59 -4.19 8.60 9.82
CA THR A 59 -4.12 7.41 8.96
C THR A 59 -5.52 6.95 8.55
N GLY A 60 -6.47 6.93 9.48
CA GLY A 60 -7.87 6.63 9.20
C GLY A 60 -8.49 7.61 8.20
N ILE A 61 -8.22 8.91 8.33
CA ILE A 61 -8.67 9.94 7.37
C ILE A 61 -8.19 9.59 5.95
N LYS A 62 -6.93 9.18 5.78
CA LYS A 62 -6.41 8.78 4.47
C LYS A 62 -7.17 7.58 3.89
N ILE A 63 -7.37 6.54 4.70
CA ILE A 63 -8.09 5.33 4.27
C ILE A 63 -9.51 5.67 3.85
N PHE A 64 -10.25 6.44 4.66
CA PHE A 64 -11.61 6.85 4.33
C PHE A 64 -11.67 7.73 3.07
N ASN A 65 -10.71 8.64 2.87
CA ASN A 65 -10.63 9.44 1.66
C ASN A 65 -10.39 8.57 0.41
N TRP A 66 -9.54 7.55 0.49
CA TRP A 66 -9.36 6.59 -0.61
C TRP A 66 -10.62 5.78 -0.89
N LEU A 67 -11.28 5.26 0.14
CA LEU A 67 -12.54 4.53 0.00
C LEU A 67 -13.63 5.42 -0.61
N LYS A 68 -13.73 6.68 -0.15
CA LYS A 68 -14.71 7.64 -0.68
C LYS A 68 -14.39 8.07 -2.12
N THR A 69 -13.12 8.13 -2.50
CA THR A 69 -12.71 8.37 -3.88
C THR A 69 -13.21 7.26 -4.81
N MET A 70 -13.16 6.01 -4.36
CA MET A 70 -13.67 4.87 -5.14
C MET A 70 -15.20 4.79 -5.15
N HIS A 71 -15.85 5.22 -4.05
CA HIS A 71 -17.30 5.14 -3.91
C HIS A 71 -18.01 5.99 -4.95
N GLY A 72 -18.82 5.35 -5.79
CA GLY A 72 -19.54 5.99 -6.91
C GLY A 72 -18.64 6.34 -8.10
N GLY A 73 -17.39 5.86 -8.13
CA GLY A 73 -16.50 5.93 -9.28
C GLY A 73 -16.69 4.75 -10.23
N SER A 74 -16.12 4.86 -11.43
CA SER A 74 -16.07 3.78 -12.43
C SER A 74 -14.69 3.14 -12.40
N LEU A 75 -14.50 2.14 -11.53
CA LEU A 75 -13.21 1.46 -11.39
C LEU A 75 -12.84 0.68 -12.65
N VAL A 76 -11.66 0.97 -13.18
CA VAL A 76 -11.06 0.21 -14.26
C VAL A 76 -10.03 -0.74 -13.67
N TYR A 77 -10.30 -2.03 -13.74
CA TYR A 77 -9.43 -3.08 -13.21
C TYR A 77 -8.27 -3.38 -14.16
N ARG A 78 -7.15 -2.71 -13.94
CA ARG A 78 -5.87 -2.96 -14.57
C ARG A 78 -4.86 -3.40 -13.52
N THR A 79 -3.71 -3.93 -13.92
CA THR A 79 -2.68 -4.41 -12.99
C THR A 79 -2.30 -3.37 -11.94
N HIS A 80 -2.10 -2.10 -12.34
CA HIS A 80 -1.81 -1.02 -11.39
C HIS A 80 -2.96 -0.78 -10.40
N THR A 81 -4.22 -0.93 -10.82
CA THR A 81 -5.39 -0.82 -9.94
C THR A 81 -5.44 -1.98 -8.96
N LEU A 82 -5.18 -3.21 -9.40
CA LEU A 82 -5.14 -4.38 -8.53
C LEU A 82 -4.10 -4.22 -7.42
N TRP A 83 -2.90 -3.77 -7.74
CA TRP A 83 -1.86 -3.49 -6.74
C TRP A 83 -2.23 -2.33 -5.82
N THR A 84 -2.93 -1.31 -6.32
CA THR A 84 -3.43 -0.21 -5.48
C THR A 84 -4.52 -0.69 -4.50
N LEU A 85 -5.42 -1.57 -4.94
CA LEU A 85 -6.40 -2.19 -4.06
C LEU A 85 -5.74 -3.15 -3.06
N GLY A 86 -4.76 -3.94 -3.51
CA GLY A 86 -3.94 -4.79 -2.66
C GLY A 86 -3.25 -3.98 -1.56
N PHE A 87 -2.61 -2.85 -1.93
CA PHE A 87 -2.07 -1.87 -0.99
C PHE A 87 -3.11 -1.42 0.04
N LEU A 88 -4.28 -0.97 -0.41
CA LEU A 88 -5.30 -0.44 0.49
C LEU A 88 -5.77 -1.48 1.50
N VAL A 89 -6.02 -2.71 1.07
CA VAL A 89 -6.45 -3.81 1.94
C VAL A 89 -5.36 -4.18 2.94
N THR A 90 -4.15 -4.45 2.48
CA THR A 90 -3.05 -4.91 3.34
C THR A 90 -2.59 -3.83 4.31
N PHE A 91 -2.46 -2.58 3.85
CA PHE A 91 -2.10 -1.45 4.71
C PHE A 91 -3.17 -1.20 5.79
N THR A 92 -4.46 -1.35 5.46
CA THR A 92 -5.55 -1.24 6.45
C THR A 92 -5.47 -2.34 7.49
N LEU A 93 -5.26 -3.60 7.09
CA LEU A 93 -5.07 -4.73 8.02
C LEU A 93 -3.82 -4.54 8.89
N GLY A 94 -2.73 -4.06 8.31
CA GLY A 94 -1.52 -3.67 9.03
C GLY A 94 -1.79 -2.58 10.07
N GLY A 95 -2.55 -1.54 9.71
CA GLY A 95 -2.95 -0.47 10.62
C GLY A 95 -3.81 -0.98 11.78
N ILE A 96 -4.76 -1.88 11.51
CA ILE A 96 -5.60 -2.50 12.56
C ILE A 96 -4.73 -3.34 13.51
N SER A 97 -3.81 -4.17 12.99
CA SER A 97 -2.89 -4.94 13.84
C SER A 97 -1.95 -4.03 14.64
N GLY A 98 -1.62 -2.86 14.11
CA GLY A 98 -0.84 -1.84 14.78
C GLY A 98 -1.51 -1.22 16.01
N MET A 99 -2.83 -1.27 16.10
CA MET A 99 -3.57 -0.74 17.26
C MET A 99 -3.33 -1.52 18.56
N PHE A 100 -2.77 -2.73 18.48
CA PHE A 100 -2.44 -3.51 19.67
C PHE A 100 -1.18 -3.01 20.37
N PHE A 101 -0.18 -2.52 19.65
CA PHE A 101 1.12 -2.11 20.20
C PHE A 101 1.11 -0.84 21.07
N PRO A 102 0.28 0.19 20.81
CA PRO A 102 0.15 1.31 21.73
C PRO A 102 -0.34 0.90 23.13
N SER A 103 -1.13 -0.16 23.23
CA SER A 103 -1.55 -0.68 24.53
C SER A 103 -0.39 -1.39 25.23
N ILE A 104 0.13 -0.82 26.31
CA ILE A 104 1.25 -1.38 27.08
C ILE A 104 0.95 -2.83 27.51
N ALA A 105 -0.27 -3.11 27.97
CA ALA A 105 -0.67 -4.45 28.39
C ALA A 105 -0.58 -5.47 27.25
N MET A 106 -0.99 -5.08 26.03
CA MET A 106 -0.91 -5.94 24.86
C MET A 106 0.52 -6.05 24.35
N ASP A 107 1.27 -4.94 24.31
CA ASP A 107 2.65 -4.93 23.82
C ASP A 107 3.57 -5.81 24.66
N LEU A 108 3.40 -5.85 25.98
CA LEU A 108 4.18 -6.73 26.85
C LEU A 108 4.11 -8.20 26.45
N HIS A 109 2.99 -8.65 25.85
CA HIS A 109 2.83 -10.01 25.35
C HIS A 109 3.27 -10.19 23.89
N LEU A 110 3.14 -9.13 23.07
CA LEU A 110 3.41 -9.19 21.63
C LEU A 110 4.80 -8.67 21.27
N HIS A 111 5.44 -7.93 22.19
CA HIS A 111 6.76 -7.35 21.99
C HIS A 111 7.80 -8.41 21.61
N GLU A 112 8.65 -8.10 20.61
CA GLU A 112 9.69 -9.01 20.10
C GLU A 112 9.18 -10.38 19.61
N SER A 113 7.88 -10.49 19.28
CA SER A 113 7.28 -11.70 18.72
C SER A 113 7.09 -11.62 17.19
N TYR A 114 6.70 -12.75 16.58
CA TYR A 114 6.32 -12.81 15.15
C TYR A 114 5.07 -11.96 14.83
N PHE A 115 4.28 -11.57 15.82
CA PHE A 115 3.18 -10.62 15.61
C PHE A 115 3.70 -9.26 15.18
N VAL A 116 4.81 -8.79 15.76
CA VAL A 116 5.48 -7.56 15.33
C VAL A 116 5.94 -7.68 13.90
N VAL A 117 6.54 -8.83 13.53
CA VAL A 117 7.02 -9.09 12.17
C VAL A 117 5.87 -9.06 11.17
N ALA A 118 4.76 -9.71 11.49
CA ALA A 118 3.55 -9.68 10.67
C ALA A 118 3.04 -8.24 10.47
N HIS A 119 2.85 -7.52 11.57
CA HIS A 119 2.36 -6.16 11.56
C HIS A 119 3.18 -5.24 10.66
N PHE A 120 4.48 -5.13 10.90
CA PHE A 120 5.28 -4.16 10.15
C PHE A 120 5.44 -4.54 8.67
N HIS A 121 5.40 -5.84 8.33
CA HIS A 121 5.38 -6.23 6.92
C HIS A 121 4.06 -5.86 6.24
N TYR A 122 2.92 -6.00 6.92
CA TYR A 122 1.64 -5.50 6.39
C TYR A 122 1.65 -3.99 6.17
N VAL A 123 2.35 -3.22 7.02
CA VAL A 123 2.50 -1.78 6.85
C VAL A 123 3.54 -1.42 5.79
N LEU A 124 4.76 -2.01 5.84
CA LEU A 124 5.86 -1.66 4.95
C LEU A 124 5.72 -2.30 3.57
N VAL A 125 5.58 -3.62 3.49
CA VAL A 125 5.48 -4.31 2.20
C VAL A 125 4.11 -4.07 1.60
N GLY A 126 3.03 -4.30 2.35
CA GLY A 126 1.67 -4.03 1.92
C GLY A 126 1.42 -2.55 1.58
N GLY A 127 2.11 -1.64 2.30
CA GLY A 127 2.09 -0.21 2.03
C GLY A 127 3.06 0.20 0.91
N THR A 128 4.35 0.18 1.19
CA THR A 128 5.36 0.77 0.29
C THR A 128 5.60 -0.08 -0.95
N VAL A 129 5.81 -1.40 -0.80
CA VAL A 129 6.18 -2.25 -1.94
C VAL A 129 5.01 -2.43 -2.90
N PHE A 130 3.79 -2.64 -2.39
CA PHE A 130 2.62 -2.73 -3.26
C PHE A 130 2.29 -1.40 -3.94
N GLY A 131 2.50 -0.28 -3.23
CA GLY A 131 2.45 1.05 -3.83
C GLY A 131 3.47 1.22 -4.94
N PHE A 132 4.69 0.71 -4.74
CA PHE A 132 5.75 0.73 -5.75
C PHE A 132 5.41 -0.15 -6.97
N TYR A 133 4.85 -1.34 -6.78
CA TYR A 133 4.37 -2.16 -7.90
C TYR A 133 3.27 -1.43 -8.68
N ALA A 134 2.30 -0.84 -7.99
CA ALA A 134 1.27 -0.04 -8.64
C ALA A 134 1.89 1.12 -9.45
N ALA A 135 2.90 1.78 -8.90
CA ALA A 135 3.62 2.86 -9.56
C ALA A 135 4.36 2.40 -10.81
N ILE A 136 5.08 1.27 -10.73
CA ILE A 136 5.77 0.69 -11.90
C ILE A 136 4.76 0.41 -13.02
N TYR A 137 3.70 -0.34 -12.76
CA TYR A 137 2.70 -0.66 -13.79
C TYR A 137 1.99 0.56 -14.35
N TYR A 138 1.85 1.63 -13.55
CA TYR A 138 1.19 2.85 -13.97
C TYR A 138 2.09 3.76 -14.79
N TRP A 139 3.35 3.99 -14.38
CA TRP A 139 4.25 4.92 -15.04
C TRP A 139 5.25 4.28 -16.01
N PHE A 140 5.38 2.95 -16.05
CA PHE A 140 6.26 2.29 -17.02
C PHE A 140 6.01 2.71 -18.47
N PRO A 141 4.75 2.83 -18.96
CA PRO A 141 4.49 3.33 -20.31
C PRO A 141 5.07 4.73 -20.55
N LYS A 142 4.93 5.62 -19.56
CA LYS A 142 5.48 6.98 -19.65
C LYS A 142 7.01 6.98 -19.68
N MET A 143 7.65 6.17 -18.87
CA MET A 143 9.12 6.12 -18.75
C MET A 143 9.78 5.43 -19.95
N SER A 144 9.19 4.37 -20.47
CA SER A 144 9.80 3.50 -21.46
C SER A 144 9.25 3.68 -22.90
N GLY A 145 8.09 4.31 -23.04
CA GLY A 145 7.36 4.35 -24.31
C GLY A 145 6.72 3.02 -24.72
N LYS A 146 6.68 2.01 -23.82
CA LYS A 146 6.13 0.67 -24.11
C LYS A 146 5.08 0.28 -23.10
N MET A 147 4.01 -0.38 -23.56
CA MET A 147 2.99 -0.95 -22.68
C MET A 147 3.47 -2.28 -22.07
N LEU A 148 3.22 -2.48 -20.78
CA LEU A 148 3.41 -3.78 -20.12
C LEU A 148 2.32 -4.77 -20.54
N ASP A 149 2.66 -6.06 -20.58
CA ASP A 149 1.69 -7.12 -20.82
C ASP A 149 0.77 -7.27 -19.60
N GLU A 150 -0.51 -7.01 -19.81
CA GLU A 150 -1.52 -7.02 -18.74
C GLU A 150 -1.73 -8.41 -18.14
N LYS A 151 -1.64 -9.48 -18.95
CA LYS A 151 -1.82 -10.85 -18.46
C LYS A 151 -0.70 -11.26 -17.51
N LEU A 152 0.55 -10.92 -17.87
CA LEU A 152 1.70 -11.13 -16.98
C LEU A 152 1.61 -10.24 -15.72
N GLY A 153 1.08 -9.04 -15.87
CA GLY A 153 0.84 -8.14 -14.75
C GLY A 153 -0.18 -8.71 -13.75
N VAL A 154 -1.32 -9.18 -14.25
CA VAL A 154 -2.34 -9.84 -13.42
C VAL A 154 -1.79 -11.10 -12.76
N LEU A 155 -1.02 -11.91 -13.50
CA LEU A 155 -0.36 -13.11 -12.94
C LEU A 155 0.59 -12.73 -11.80
N HIS A 156 1.42 -11.69 -11.98
CA HIS A 156 2.29 -11.18 -10.93
C HIS A 156 1.48 -10.76 -9.69
N PHE A 157 0.37 -10.05 -9.89
CA PHE A 157 -0.50 -9.65 -8.78
C PHE A 157 -1.06 -10.86 -8.04
N LEU A 158 -1.65 -11.82 -8.75
CA LEU A 158 -2.28 -12.98 -8.13
C LEU A 158 -1.27 -13.82 -7.33
N VAL A 159 -0.15 -14.19 -7.97
CA VAL A 159 0.89 -14.97 -7.29
C VAL A 159 1.50 -14.20 -6.14
N GLY A 160 1.87 -12.94 -6.37
CA GLY A 160 2.49 -12.09 -5.36
C GLY A 160 1.57 -11.79 -4.17
N PHE A 161 0.33 -11.37 -4.43
CA PHE A 161 -0.62 -11.02 -3.38
C PHE A 161 -1.04 -12.22 -2.52
N ILE A 162 -1.30 -13.37 -3.15
CA ILE A 162 -1.69 -14.58 -2.43
C ILE A 162 -0.53 -15.09 -1.58
N SER A 163 0.66 -15.23 -2.16
CA SER A 163 1.84 -15.72 -1.44
C SER A 163 2.29 -14.77 -0.33
N TYR A 164 2.17 -13.46 -0.52
CA TYR A 164 2.43 -12.47 0.50
C TYR A 164 1.50 -12.66 1.73
N ASN A 165 0.19 -12.81 1.50
CA ASN A 165 -0.73 -13.04 2.62
C ASN A 165 -0.51 -14.42 3.26
N ALA A 166 -0.20 -15.45 2.48
CA ALA A 166 0.18 -16.76 2.99
C ALA A 166 1.47 -16.72 3.83
N LEU A 167 2.40 -15.83 3.48
CA LEU A 167 3.63 -15.60 4.22
C LEU A 167 3.39 -14.88 5.55
N PHE A 168 2.75 -13.70 5.53
CA PHE A 168 2.75 -12.82 6.70
C PHE A 168 1.50 -12.97 7.60
N TRP A 169 0.36 -13.41 7.08
CA TRP A 169 -0.83 -13.57 7.89
C TRP A 169 -0.67 -14.60 9.03
N PRO A 170 -0.11 -15.81 8.78
CA PRO A 170 0.09 -16.79 9.84
C PRO A 170 1.05 -16.37 10.92
N MET A 171 1.97 -15.42 10.63
CA MET A 171 2.91 -14.89 11.62
C MET A 171 2.20 -14.16 12.77
N HIS A 172 1.02 -13.58 12.55
CA HIS A 172 0.21 -13.02 13.64
C HIS A 172 -0.14 -14.12 14.66
N ARG A 173 -0.58 -15.28 14.19
CA ARG A 173 -0.93 -16.42 15.04
C ARG A 173 0.29 -16.97 15.77
N LEU A 174 1.40 -17.15 15.07
CA LEU A 174 2.66 -17.61 15.69
C LEU A 174 3.14 -16.65 16.78
N GLY A 175 3.00 -15.34 16.54
CA GLY A 175 3.35 -14.32 17.53
C GLY A 175 2.45 -14.35 18.76
N VAL A 176 1.13 -14.57 18.60
CA VAL A 176 0.19 -14.77 19.71
C VAL A 176 0.53 -16.04 20.53
N TRP A 177 1.07 -17.07 19.88
CA TRP A 177 1.56 -18.27 20.55
C TRP A 177 2.91 -18.05 21.26
N GLY A 178 3.50 -16.85 21.21
CA GLY A 178 4.75 -16.53 21.87
C GLY A 178 6.01 -16.81 21.05
N MET A 179 5.89 -17.09 19.75
CA MET A 179 7.05 -17.27 18.89
C MET A 179 7.85 -15.99 18.79
N ALA A 180 9.07 -15.98 19.34
CA ALA A 180 9.94 -14.83 19.34
C ALA A 180 10.61 -14.62 17.98
N ARG A 181 10.83 -13.35 17.60
CA ARG A 181 11.64 -12.97 16.43
C ARG A 181 13.14 -13.01 16.77
N ARG A 182 13.99 -13.02 15.75
CA ARG A 182 15.46 -12.92 15.87
C ARG A 182 16.15 -14.14 16.52
N HIS A 183 15.48 -15.27 16.57
CA HIS A 183 16.08 -16.51 17.00
C HIS A 183 16.73 -17.22 15.80
N HIS A 184 17.91 -17.81 16.05
CA HIS A 184 18.66 -18.54 15.04
C HIS A 184 18.07 -19.92 14.76
N THR A 185 17.31 -20.48 15.68
CA THR A 185 16.59 -21.74 15.54
C THR A 185 15.28 -21.72 16.33
N TYR A 186 14.27 -22.39 15.80
CA TYR A 186 12.98 -22.62 16.46
C TYR A 186 12.85 -24.05 16.99
N PHE A 187 13.85 -24.90 16.72
CA PHE A 187 13.94 -26.27 17.20
C PHE A 187 14.82 -26.32 18.45
N VAL A 188 14.51 -25.53 19.44
CA VAL A 188 15.19 -25.62 20.72
C VAL A 188 14.67 -26.85 21.44
N THR A 189 15.52 -27.86 21.58
CA THR A 189 15.19 -29.17 22.14
C THR A 189 15.10 -29.20 23.69
N THR A 190 15.21 -28.04 24.31
CA THR A 190 15.03 -27.94 25.78
C THR A 190 13.58 -27.64 26.08
N GLU A 191 12.98 -28.48 26.89
CA GLU A 191 11.61 -28.34 27.38
C GLU A 191 11.32 -26.97 28.00
N GLU A 192 12.33 -26.26 28.48
CA GLU A 192 12.24 -24.91 29.05
C GLU A 192 12.02 -23.79 28.02
N ALA A 193 12.53 -23.93 26.81
CA ALA A 193 12.43 -22.87 25.76
C ALA A 193 11.26 -23.09 24.81
N MET A 194 10.77 -24.31 24.64
CA MET A 194 9.67 -24.70 23.77
C MET A 194 8.36 -24.97 24.53
N GLY A 195 8.34 -24.86 25.85
CA GLY A 195 7.15 -25.21 26.67
C GLY A 195 5.88 -24.40 26.37
N ALA A 196 5.91 -23.48 25.41
CA ALA A 196 4.78 -22.64 25.07
C ALA A 196 4.31 -22.75 23.60
N LEU A 197 5.12 -23.26 22.66
CA LEU A 197 4.71 -23.32 21.25
C LEU A 197 3.98 -24.62 20.94
N PRO A 198 2.78 -24.56 20.33
CA PRO A 198 2.09 -25.75 19.84
C PRO A 198 2.93 -26.51 18.80
N ILE A 199 2.78 -27.83 18.75
CA ILE A 199 3.51 -28.70 17.80
C ILE A 199 3.27 -28.31 16.35
N GLU A 200 2.12 -27.69 16.07
CA GLU A 200 1.75 -27.18 14.76
C GLU A 200 2.61 -25.98 14.29
N ALA A 201 3.35 -25.34 15.20
CA ALA A 201 4.20 -24.19 14.85
C ALA A 201 5.27 -24.54 13.80
N ALA A 202 5.80 -25.78 13.85
CA ALA A 202 6.75 -26.26 12.85
C ALA A 202 6.14 -26.33 11.44
N GLY A 203 4.91 -26.82 11.34
CA GLY A 203 4.15 -26.87 10.08
C GLY A 203 3.86 -25.46 9.52
N TRP A 204 3.47 -24.54 10.40
CA TRP A 204 3.28 -23.13 10.00
C TRP A 204 4.56 -22.47 9.54
N ASN A 205 5.70 -22.73 10.17
CA ASN A 205 6.99 -22.20 9.74
C ASN A 205 7.40 -22.73 8.36
N MET A 206 7.15 -24.01 8.07
CA MET A 206 7.38 -24.59 6.75
C MET A 206 6.49 -23.91 5.70
N PHE A 207 5.19 -23.77 5.98
CA PHE A 207 4.25 -23.10 5.10
C PHE A 207 4.65 -21.64 4.80
N ILE A 208 5.06 -20.88 5.82
CA ILE A 208 5.57 -19.52 5.71
C ILE A 208 6.82 -19.48 4.82
N SER A 209 7.77 -20.41 5.03
CA SER A 209 9.02 -20.47 4.26
C SER A 209 8.75 -20.74 2.78
N VAL A 210 7.88 -21.71 2.47
CA VAL A 210 7.49 -22.01 1.08
C VAL A 210 6.81 -20.78 0.45
N SER A 211 5.91 -20.12 1.20
CA SER A 211 5.22 -18.92 0.73
C SER A 211 6.20 -17.76 0.47
N ALA A 212 7.26 -17.64 1.28
CA ALA A 212 8.31 -16.65 1.08
C ALA A 212 9.05 -16.85 -0.25
N PHE A 213 9.40 -18.10 -0.60
CA PHE A 213 10.01 -18.40 -1.88
C PHE A 213 9.07 -18.09 -3.05
N ILE A 214 7.80 -18.44 -2.94
CA ILE A 214 6.81 -18.14 -3.99
C ILE A 214 6.69 -16.63 -4.16
N PHE A 215 6.61 -15.86 -3.07
CA PHE A 215 6.55 -14.40 -3.11
C PHE A 215 7.83 -13.82 -3.74
N PHE A 216 9.01 -14.30 -3.34
CA PHE A 216 10.28 -13.89 -3.93
C PHE A 216 10.30 -14.13 -5.44
N PHE A 217 9.97 -15.34 -5.88
CA PHE A 217 9.98 -15.69 -7.30
C PHE A 217 8.88 -14.98 -8.11
N SER A 218 7.77 -14.56 -7.49
CA SER A 218 6.75 -13.78 -8.19
C SER A 218 7.31 -12.48 -8.79
N ASN A 219 8.32 -11.88 -8.17
CA ASN A 219 8.95 -10.65 -8.66
C ASN A 219 9.64 -10.84 -10.02
N PHE A 220 10.11 -12.06 -10.32
CA PHE A 220 10.69 -12.35 -11.64
C PHE A 220 9.65 -12.28 -12.75
N ILE A 221 8.35 -12.48 -12.45
CA ILE A 221 7.27 -12.29 -13.43
C ILE A 221 7.20 -10.82 -13.84
N MET A 222 7.31 -9.89 -12.89
CA MET A 222 7.35 -8.46 -13.19
C MET A 222 8.58 -8.09 -14.00
N VAL A 223 9.76 -8.55 -13.61
CA VAL A 223 11.02 -8.28 -14.33
C VAL A 223 10.97 -8.85 -15.75
N ALA A 224 10.49 -10.08 -15.91
CA ALA A 224 10.32 -10.70 -17.22
C ALA A 224 9.30 -9.93 -18.09
N ASN A 225 8.20 -9.43 -17.48
CA ASN A 225 7.24 -8.59 -18.17
C ASN A 225 7.90 -7.27 -18.66
N MET A 226 8.68 -6.62 -17.80
CA MET A 226 9.40 -5.39 -18.18
C MET A 226 10.37 -5.64 -19.34
N ILE A 227 11.20 -6.67 -19.25
CA ILE A 227 12.18 -7.02 -20.32
C ILE A 227 11.45 -7.37 -21.62
N LYS A 228 10.42 -8.24 -21.54
CA LYS A 228 9.61 -8.59 -22.72
C LYS A 228 9.02 -7.34 -23.37
N SER A 229 8.48 -6.43 -22.57
CA SER A 229 7.80 -5.24 -23.06
C SER A 229 8.76 -4.22 -23.67
N LEU A 230 9.96 -4.08 -23.13
CA LEU A 230 11.02 -3.25 -23.73
C LEU A 230 11.45 -3.77 -25.11
N ILE A 231 11.47 -5.09 -25.31
CA ILE A 231 11.93 -5.70 -26.57
C ILE A 231 10.80 -5.81 -27.60
N ARG A 232 9.59 -6.19 -27.16
CA ARG A 232 8.48 -6.56 -28.05
C ARG A 232 7.13 -5.97 -27.63
N GLY A 233 7.12 -5.01 -26.68
CA GLY A 233 5.89 -4.37 -26.23
C GLY A 233 5.29 -3.45 -27.30
N GLN A 234 3.97 -3.27 -27.20
CA GLN A 234 3.26 -2.25 -27.98
C GLN A 234 3.72 -0.86 -27.58
N ASP A 235 3.76 0.07 -28.54
CA ASP A 235 4.08 1.46 -28.24
C ASP A 235 3.00 2.06 -27.34
N ALA A 236 3.45 2.81 -26.34
CA ALA A 236 2.56 3.45 -25.39
C ALA A 236 2.00 4.76 -26.00
N PRO A 237 0.68 4.99 -25.95
CA PRO A 237 0.14 6.30 -26.25
C PRO A 237 0.62 7.34 -25.22
N ALA A 238 0.40 8.62 -25.54
CA ALA A 238 0.72 9.70 -24.60
C ALA A 238 0.00 9.53 -23.26
N ASP A 239 -1.25 9.14 -23.30
CA ASP A 239 -2.07 8.84 -22.13
C ASP A 239 -2.79 7.49 -22.29
N PRO A 240 -2.24 6.41 -21.73
CA PRO A 240 -2.87 5.08 -21.79
C PRO A 240 -4.01 4.88 -20.78
N TRP A 241 -4.17 5.81 -19.80
CA TRP A 241 -5.04 5.62 -18.65
C TRP A 241 -6.22 6.59 -18.57
N GLY A 242 -6.25 7.65 -19.39
CA GLY A 242 -7.18 8.77 -19.25
C GLY A 242 -6.85 9.60 -17.99
N GLY A 243 -5.57 9.87 -17.79
CA GLY A 243 -5.08 10.66 -16.67
C GLY A 243 -5.16 12.15 -16.97
N TRP A 244 -5.35 12.98 -15.95
CA TRP A 244 -5.45 14.45 -16.09
C TRP A 244 -4.31 15.21 -15.40
N SER A 245 -3.23 14.53 -15.05
CA SER A 245 -2.02 15.17 -14.53
C SER A 245 -1.01 15.45 -15.65
N PHE A 246 -0.11 16.39 -15.39
CA PHE A 246 0.83 16.93 -16.39
C PHE A 246 1.62 15.85 -17.14
N GLU A 247 2.03 14.78 -16.47
CA GLU A 247 2.80 13.73 -17.12
C GLU A 247 2.06 13.05 -18.27
N TRP A 248 0.72 13.09 -18.27
CA TRP A 248 -0.09 12.49 -19.34
C TRP A 248 -0.39 13.43 -20.50
N MET A 249 0.00 14.72 -20.39
CA MET A 249 -0.17 15.73 -21.44
C MET A 249 1.01 15.79 -22.43
N THR A 250 2.00 14.92 -22.28
CA THR A 250 3.17 14.84 -23.16
C THR A 250 3.34 13.43 -23.71
N THR A 251 4.22 13.25 -24.71
CA THR A 251 4.51 11.95 -25.34
C THR A 251 5.09 10.94 -24.34
N SER A 252 5.05 9.66 -24.67
CA SER A 252 5.64 8.57 -23.93
C SER A 252 6.79 7.95 -24.73
N PRO A 253 8.08 8.12 -24.36
CA PRO A 253 8.58 8.93 -23.25
C PRO A 253 8.46 10.44 -23.50
N PRO A 254 8.55 11.29 -22.45
CA PRO A 254 8.48 12.73 -22.60
C PRO A 254 9.75 13.28 -23.25
N PRO A 255 9.65 14.33 -24.08
CA PRO A 255 10.81 15.03 -24.64
C PRO A 255 11.54 15.84 -23.55
N THR A 256 12.72 16.35 -23.90
CA THR A 256 13.47 17.28 -23.04
C THR A 256 13.63 18.63 -23.74
N PRO A 257 13.03 19.72 -23.25
CA PRO A 257 12.11 19.83 -22.09
C PRO A 257 10.76 19.16 -22.35
N SER A 258 10.06 18.73 -21.28
CA SER A 258 8.77 18.03 -21.41
C SER A 258 7.65 18.91 -21.96
N PHE A 259 7.75 20.24 -21.79
CA PHE A 259 6.82 21.24 -22.29
C PHE A 259 7.57 22.45 -22.82
N ASP A 260 6.98 23.12 -23.79
CA ASP A 260 7.47 24.43 -24.24
C ASP A 260 7.30 25.43 -23.07
N PRO A 261 8.39 26.12 -22.64
CA PRO A 261 8.33 27.12 -21.59
C PRO A 261 7.37 28.29 -21.89
N HIS A 262 7.14 28.56 -23.19
CA HIS A 262 6.25 29.66 -23.65
C HIS A 262 4.79 29.24 -23.84
N ASN A 263 4.53 27.92 -23.79
CA ASN A 263 3.19 27.37 -23.99
C ASN A 263 2.95 26.21 -23.01
N LEU A 264 2.92 26.54 -21.72
CA LEU A 264 2.67 25.54 -20.67
C LEU A 264 1.20 25.08 -20.70
N PRO A 265 0.93 23.78 -20.60
CA PRO A 265 -0.42 23.28 -20.51
C PRO A 265 -1.10 23.79 -19.22
N VAL A 266 -2.37 24.16 -19.34
CA VAL A 266 -3.20 24.54 -18.20
C VAL A 266 -3.99 23.31 -17.77
N LEU A 267 -3.85 22.93 -16.49
CA LEU A 267 -4.71 21.91 -15.89
C LEU A 267 -6.09 22.53 -15.64
N THR A 268 -7.09 22.00 -16.31
CA THR A 268 -8.48 22.21 -15.92
C THR A 268 -8.79 21.38 -14.68
N ASP A 269 -9.87 21.72 -13.98
CA ASP A 269 -10.34 20.88 -12.87
C ASP A 269 -10.54 19.43 -13.37
N ALA A 270 -10.09 18.46 -12.57
CA ALA A 270 -10.28 17.04 -12.86
C ALA A 270 -11.75 16.69 -13.12
N ASN A 271 -12.68 17.39 -12.47
CA ASN A 271 -14.11 17.21 -12.68
C ASN A 271 -14.59 17.73 -14.04
N GLU A 272 -14.04 18.83 -14.55
CA GLU A 272 -14.34 19.34 -15.89
C GLU A 272 -13.81 18.41 -16.97
N HIS A 273 -12.62 17.84 -16.78
CA HIS A 273 -12.04 16.88 -17.73
C HIS A 273 -12.92 15.64 -17.84
N ILE A 274 -13.35 15.08 -16.69
CA ILE A 274 -14.23 13.92 -16.64
C ILE A 274 -15.59 14.23 -17.27
N ALA A 275 -16.12 15.42 -17.05
CA ALA A 275 -17.42 15.83 -17.59
C ALA A 275 -17.42 15.96 -19.13
N ASN A 276 -16.27 16.32 -19.71
CA ASN A 276 -16.14 16.59 -21.15
C ASN A 276 -15.74 15.35 -21.97
N GLU A 277 -15.39 14.22 -21.34
CA GLU A 277 -15.13 12.98 -22.07
C GLU A 277 -16.40 12.37 -22.67
N PRO A 278 -16.42 12.06 -23.99
CA PRO A 278 -17.58 11.41 -24.61
C PRO A 278 -17.83 10.02 -24.01
N GLY A 279 -18.97 9.84 -23.38
CA GLY A 279 -19.38 8.55 -22.79
C GLY A 279 -19.20 8.44 -21.28
N THR A 280 -18.78 9.48 -20.59
CA THR A 280 -18.59 9.47 -19.14
C THR A 280 -19.93 9.58 -18.39
N LEU A 281 -19.96 8.99 -17.19
CA LEU A 281 -21.12 8.93 -16.28
C LEU A 281 -21.75 10.28 -15.92
N SER A 282 -21.14 11.41 -16.28
CA SER A 282 -21.74 12.75 -16.13
C SER A 282 -23.10 12.88 -16.82
N LYS A 283 -23.31 12.16 -17.93
CA LYS A 283 -24.59 12.09 -18.62
C LYS A 283 -25.63 11.23 -17.90
N LEU A 284 -25.19 10.26 -17.10
CA LEU A 284 -26.08 9.35 -16.34
C LEU A 284 -26.47 9.87 -14.97
N PHE A 285 -25.67 10.73 -14.35
CA PHE A 285 -25.89 11.15 -12.96
C PHE A 285 -26.06 12.63 -12.74
N ASN A 286 -26.06 13.47 -13.78
CA ASN A 286 -26.25 14.93 -13.67
C ASN A 286 -25.46 15.54 -12.49
N LEU A 287 -24.16 15.26 -12.44
CA LEU A 287 -23.24 15.64 -11.37
C LEU A 287 -22.93 17.14 -11.30
N SER A 288 -23.60 17.95 -12.13
CA SER A 288 -23.48 19.41 -12.14
C SER A 288 -23.98 20.09 -10.86
N LEU A 289 -24.48 19.37 -9.88
CA LEU A 289 -25.10 19.91 -8.67
C LEU A 289 -24.35 19.63 -7.36
N ILE A 290 -23.12 19.17 -7.42
CA ILE A 290 -22.30 19.18 -6.20
C ILE A 290 -21.38 20.41 -6.28
N HIS A 291 -21.97 21.59 -6.17
CA HIS A 291 -21.29 22.74 -5.64
C HIS A 291 -20.91 22.44 -4.19
N ILE A 292 -19.67 22.07 -3.96
CA ILE A 292 -19.07 22.21 -2.65
C ILE A 292 -18.59 23.67 -2.60
N SER A 293 -19.52 24.55 -2.25
CA SER A 293 -19.20 25.86 -1.73
C SER A 293 -18.52 25.65 -0.38
N GLU A 294 -17.33 26.24 -0.21
CA GLU A 294 -16.55 26.50 0.99
C GLU A 294 -15.88 25.30 1.68
#